data_698260e03606f4b162ae2bb6373401ea
#
_entry.id   698260e03606f4b162ae2bb6373401ea
#
_cell.length_a   1.000
_cell.length_b   1.000
_cell.length_c   1.000
_cell.angle_alpha   90.00
_cell.angle_beta   90.00
_cell.angle_gamma   90.00
#
_symmetry.space_group_name_H-M   'P 1'
#
loop_
_entity.id
_entity.type
_entity.pdbx_description
1 polymer ?
#
loop_
_entity_poly.entity_id
_entity_poly.type
_entity_poly.pdbx_seq_one_letter_code
_entity_poly.pdbx_strand_id
1 'polypeptide(L)'
;MSDGAFVEQEGLDGLVAEIRACRACLDAPLGPPLPHEPRPVLRVSSTARILVASQAPGTKVHLSGLPFTDASGDRLRKWLGVDKKTFYDVSRIAIAAMGFCFPGQDAKGADLPPRRECARLWHDRLFAALPEFDLILTIGRPAQAYHLKRLGLGHLLGTGLTQTVASWRQVRASRNDTRVYALPHPSWRNTGWLKKNPWFEADLLPELQADIAASLDRAERVCKGRDKSDRETATWPK
;
A
#
# COMPACT_ATOMS: atom_id res chain seq x y z
N MET A 1 20.92 -10.56 17.07
CA MET A 1 20.15 -9.54 16.31
C MET A 1 18.74 -9.98 15.89
N SER A 2 18.27 -11.16 16.35
CA SER A 2 16.90 -11.68 16.12
C SER A 2 15.85 -11.05 17.04
N ASP A 3 16.22 -10.62 18.22
CA ASP A 3 15.26 -10.13 19.23
C ASP A 3 14.60 -8.81 18.84
N GLY A 4 15.31 -7.91 18.16
CA GLY A 4 14.75 -6.62 17.72
C GLY A 4 13.62 -6.76 16.69
N ALA A 5 13.76 -7.65 15.72
CA ALA A 5 12.74 -7.87 14.70
C ALA A 5 11.47 -8.55 15.29
N PHE A 6 11.62 -9.39 16.32
CA PHE A 6 10.49 -10.01 17.02
C PHE A 6 9.71 -8.97 17.84
N VAL A 7 10.39 -8.12 18.58
CA VAL A 7 9.78 -7.04 19.37
C VAL A 7 9.08 -6.00 18.46
N GLU A 8 9.67 -5.66 17.33
CA GLU A 8 9.05 -4.77 16.34
C GLU A 8 7.78 -5.38 15.71
N GLN A 9 7.78 -6.68 15.43
CA GLN A 9 6.59 -7.36 14.89
C GLN A 9 5.48 -7.45 15.93
N GLU A 10 5.78 -7.78 17.19
CA GLU A 10 4.79 -7.80 18.27
C GLU A 10 4.14 -6.42 18.48
N GLY A 11 4.91 -5.33 18.41
CA GLY A 11 4.39 -3.97 18.46
C GLY A 11 3.48 -3.63 17.28
N LEU A 12 3.85 -4.05 16.07
CA LEU A 12 3.03 -3.88 14.87
C LEU A 12 1.74 -4.70 14.93
N ASP A 13 1.80 -5.95 15.40
CA ASP A 13 0.63 -6.83 15.50
C ASP A 13 -0.38 -6.30 16.52
N GLY A 14 0.09 -5.77 17.65
CA GLY A 14 -0.75 -5.08 18.62
C GLY A 14 -1.47 -3.86 18.00
N LEU A 15 -0.74 -3.01 17.29
CA LEU A 15 -1.31 -1.87 16.59
C LEU A 15 -2.32 -2.29 15.51
N VAL A 16 -2.02 -3.34 14.75
CA VAL A 16 -2.95 -3.89 13.73
C VAL A 16 -4.22 -4.42 14.39
N ALA A 17 -4.13 -5.04 15.56
CA ALA A 17 -5.29 -5.49 16.32
C ALA A 17 -6.16 -4.30 16.77
N GLU A 18 -5.55 -3.22 17.30
CA GLU A 18 -6.27 -1.98 17.64
C GLU A 18 -6.98 -1.38 16.41
N ILE A 19 -6.29 -1.31 15.25
CA ILE A 19 -6.88 -0.82 14.00
C ILE A 19 -8.07 -1.68 13.59
N ARG A 20 -7.95 -3.01 13.67
CA ARG A 20 -9.03 -3.94 13.30
C ARG A 20 -10.25 -3.83 14.22
N ALA A 21 -10.06 -3.47 15.47
CA ALA A 21 -11.13 -3.23 16.43
C ALA A 21 -11.73 -1.81 16.35
N CYS A 22 -11.22 -0.94 15.46
CA CYS A 22 -11.61 0.46 15.37
C CYS A 22 -13.09 0.63 14.96
N ARG A 23 -13.81 1.44 15.73
CA ARG A 23 -15.21 1.82 15.51
C ARG A 23 -15.42 3.33 15.38
N ALA A 24 -14.37 4.11 15.32
CA ALA A 24 -14.43 5.58 15.37
C ALA A 24 -15.40 6.21 14.36
N CYS A 25 -15.56 5.60 13.17
CA CYS A 25 -16.48 6.07 12.15
C CYS A 25 -17.99 5.80 12.46
N LEU A 26 -18.30 5.06 13.52
CA LEU A 26 -19.64 4.91 14.07
C LEU A 26 -19.79 5.68 15.39
N ASP A 27 -18.85 5.50 16.31
CA ASP A 27 -18.99 5.96 17.69
C ASP A 27 -18.68 7.47 17.84
N ALA A 28 -17.75 8.00 17.01
CA ALA A 28 -17.36 9.41 17.01
C ALA A 28 -16.98 9.90 15.59
N PRO A 29 -17.90 9.85 14.62
CA PRO A 29 -17.62 10.17 13.23
C PRO A 29 -17.35 11.69 13.03
N LEU A 30 -16.44 12.02 12.11
CA LEU A 30 -16.20 13.42 11.68
C LEU A 30 -17.23 13.95 10.66
N GLY A 31 -18.17 13.11 10.25
CA GLY A 31 -19.26 13.41 9.32
C GLY A 31 -20.37 12.38 9.52
N PRO A 32 -21.21 12.08 8.53
CA PRO A 32 -22.21 11.02 8.65
C PRO A 32 -21.56 9.70 9.09
N PRO A 33 -22.18 8.91 9.98
CA PRO A 33 -21.63 7.62 10.40
C PRO A 33 -21.54 6.65 9.20
N LEU A 34 -20.73 5.59 9.34
CA LEU A 34 -20.71 4.52 8.34
C LEU A 34 -22.10 3.89 8.24
N PRO A 35 -22.57 3.53 7.03
CA PRO A 35 -23.89 2.90 6.85
C PRO A 35 -23.90 1.40 7.20
N HIS A 36 -22.83 0.89 7.79
CA HIS A 36 -22.64 -0.52 8.13
C HIS A 36 -21.58 -0.65 9.23
N GLU A 37 -21.46 -1.84 9.82
CA GLU A 37 -20.39 -2.14 10.79
C GLU A 37 -19.00 -1.92 10.19
N PRO A 38 -18.08 -1.29 10.92
CA PRO A 38 -16.70 -1.13 10.50
C PRO A 38 -16.03 -2.48 10.26
N ARG A 39 -15.30 -2.58 9.18
CA ARG A 39 -14.44 -3.72 8.88
C ARG A 39 -13.11 -3.20 8.32
N PRO A 40 -12.15 -2.85 9.19
CA PRO A 40 -10.86 -2.38 8.75
C PRO A 40 -10.08 -3.46 8.01
N VAL A 41 -9.62 -3.14 6.80
CA VAL A 41 -8.88 -4.04 5.92
C VAL A 41 -7.50 -3.46 5.64
N LEU A 42 -6.47 -4.14 6.13
CA LEU A 42 -5.07 -3.86 5.86
C LEU A 42 -4.25 -5.15 5.93
N ARG A 43 -3.13 -5.19 5.24
CA ARG A 43 -2.18 -6.31 5.25
C ARG A 43 -0.78 -5.73 5.36
N VAL A 44 -0.12 -5.91 6.49
CA VAL A 44 1.19 -5.31 6.78
C VAL A 44 2.07 -6.30 7.56
N SER A 45 3.37 -6.15 7.40
CA SER A 45 4.40 -6.90 8.13
C SER A 45 5.65 -6.04 8.28
N SER A 46 6.42 -6.27 9.34
CA SER A 46 7.72 -5.63 9.59
C SER A 46 8.80 -6.02 8.57
N THR A 47 8.56 -7.06 7.76
CA THR A 47 9.51 -7.53 6.73
C THR A 47 9.15 -7.07 5.32
N ALA A 48 7.98 -6.46 5.11
CA ALA A 48 7.55 -6.01 3.80
C ALA A 48 8.50 -4.94 3.22
N ARG A 49 8.80 -5.06 1.94
CA ARG A 49 9.71 -4.11 1.24
C ARG A 49 8.97 -3.22 0.25
N ILE A 50 7.74 -3.56 -0.10
CA ILE A 50 6.89 -2.81 -1.04
C ILE A 50 5.62 -2.39 -0.32
N LEU A 51 5.26 -1.10 -0.39
CA LEU A 51 3.99 -0.58 0.11
C LEU A 51 3.04 -0.27 -1.05
N VAL A 52 1.86 -0.86 -1.02
CA VAL A 52 0.71 -0.49 -1.86
C VAL A 52 -0.22 0.40 -1.03
N ALA A 53 -0.09 1.71 -1.17
CA ALA A 53 -0.96 2.69 -0.54
C ALA A 53 -2.11 3.06 -1.50
N SER A 54 -3.35 2.76 -1.11
CA SER A 54 -4.55 2.96 -1.94
C SER A 54 -5.56 3.92 -1.28
N GLN A 55 -6.77 4.01 -1.82
CA GLN A 55 -7.76 4.95 -1.31
C GLN A 55 -8.56 4.36 -0.14
N ALA A 56 -9.43 3.41 -0.40
CA ALA A 56 -10.27 2.73 0.58
C ALA A 56 -10.77 1.40 0.01
N PRO A 57 -11.22 0.46 0.86
CA PRO A 57 -11.95 -0.73 0.43
C PRO A 57 -13.21 -0.37 -0.34
N GLY A 58 -13.49 -1.06 -1.44
CA GLY A 58 -14.81 -1.06 -2.08
C GLY A 58 -15.71 -2.18 -1.51
N THR A 59 -16.94 -2.29 -2.00
CA THR A 59 -17.94 -3.28 -1.53
C THR A 59 -17.40 -4.71 -1.52
N LYS A 60 -16.74 -5.16 -2.57
CA LYS A 60 -16.20 -6.54 -2.67
C LYS A 60 -15.09 -6.79 -1.62
N VAL A 61 -14.25 -5.79 -1.38
CA VAL A 61 -13.20 -5.87 -0.35
C VAL A 61 -13.80 -5.86 1.05
N HIS A 62 -14.83 -5.05 1.28
CA HIS A 62 -15.58 -5.06 2.54
C HIS A 62 -16.17 -6.45 2.84
N LEU A 63 -16.78 -7.09 1.86
CA LEU A 63 -17.38 -8.43 2.00
C LEU A 63 -16.33 -9.53 2.21
N SER A 64 -15.23 -9.50 1.46
CA SER A 64 -14.20 -10.53 1.51
C SER A 64 -13.19 -10.35 2.64
N GLY A 65 -12.96 -9.12 3.10
CA GLY A 65 -11.87 -8.78 4.02
C GLY A 65 -10.47 -8.85 3.39
N LEU A 66 -10.38 -9.00 2.05
CA LEU A 66 -9.11 -9.10 1.33
C LEU A 66 -9.00 -7.95 0.30
N PRO A 67 -7.96 -7.08 0.39
CA PRO A 67 -7.83 -5.96 -0.52
C PRO A 67 -7.60 -6.41 -1.97
N PHE A 68 -8.11 -5.64 -2.93
CA PHE A 68 -7.90 -5.89 -4.35
C PHE A 68 -8.37 -7.27 -4.84
N THR A 69 -9.52 -7.75 -4.35
CA THR A 69 -10.16 -9.01 -4.79
C THR A 69 -11.04 -8.87 -6.02
N ASP A 70 -11.21 -7.67 -6.53
CA ASP A 70 -12.00 -7.35 -7.71
C ASP A 70 -11.16 -7.18 -8.98
N ALA A 71 -11.81 -6.83 -10.10
CA ALA A 71 -11.14 -6.58 -11.39
C ALA A 71 -10.07 -5.47 -11.33
N SER A 72 -10.17 -4.53 -10.36
CA SER A 72 -9.11 -3.53 -10.16
C SER A 72 -7.84 -4.18 -9.61
N GLY A 73 -7.99 -5.20 -8.77
CA GLY A 73 -6.86 -5.98 -8.28
C GLY A 73 -6.18 -6.81 -9.36
N ASP A 74 -6.95 -7.40 -10.29
CA ASP A 74 -6.37 -8.11 -11.43
C ASP A 74 -5.54 -7.17 -12.30
N ARG A 75 -6.10 -5.99 -12.61
CA ARG A 75 -5.37 -4.96 -13.36
C ARG A 75 -4.12 -4.48 -12.62
N LEU A 76 -4.22 -4.26 -11.31
CA LEU A 76 -3.06 -3.83 -10.52
C LEU A 76 -1.94 -4.86 -10.57
N ARG A 77 -2.23 -6.14 -10.31
CA ARG A 77 -1.23 -7.21 -10.41
C ARG A 77 -0.56 -7.28 -11.78
N LYS A 78 -1.34 -7.09 -12.86
CA LYS A 78 -0.80 -6.99 -14.21
C LYS A 78 0.16 -5.80 -14.36
N TRP A 79 -0.20 -4.63 -13.84
CA TRP A 79 0.67 -3.46 -13.86
C TRP A 79 1.98 -3.69 -13.08
N LEU A 80 1.88 -4.39 -11.95
CA LEU A 80 3.03 -4.69 -11.10
C LEU A 80 3.91 -5.84 -11.64
N GLY A 81 3.42 -6.61 -12.61
CA GLY A 81 4.14 -7.78 -13.12
C GLY A 81 4.25 -8.92 -12.10
N VAL A 82 3.30 -9.02 -11.15
CA VAL A 82 3.32 -10.05 -10.10
C VAL A 82 2.08 -10.93 -10.14
N ASP A 83 2.24 -12.18 -9.73
CA ASP A 83 1.14 -13.12 -9.56
C ASP A 83 0.34 -12.85 -8.26
N LYS A 84 -0.77 -13.56 -8.11
CA LYS A 84 -1.63 -13.44 -6.93
C LYS A 84 -0.93 -13.88 -5.64
N LYS A 85 -0.07 -14.90 -5.69
CA LYS A 85 0.65 -15.43 -4.54
C LYS A 85 1.63 -14.39 -4.02
N THR A 86 2.46 -13.84 -4.88
CA THR A 86 3.43 -12.77 -4.57
C THR A 86 2.72 -11.51 -4.07
N PHE A 87 1.62 -11.10 -4.72
CA PHE A 87 0.86 -9.91 -4.33
C PHE A 87 0.30 -9.98 -2.91
N TYR A 88 -0.11 -11.16 -2.47
CA TYR A 88 -0.66 -11.37 -1.12
C TYR A 88 0.36 -11.92 -0.11
N ASP A 89 1.61 -12.06 -0.49
CA ASP A 89 2.67 -12.38 0.46
C ASP A 89 2.98 -11.13 1.31
N VAL A 90 2.43 -11.11 2.52
CA VAL A 90 2.53 -9.97 3.44
C VAL A 90 3.97 -9.70 3.87
N SER A 91 4.85 -10.69 3.81
CA SER A 91 6.28 -10.53 4.11
C SER A 91 7.02 -9.71 3.05
N ARG A 92 6.43 -9.55 1.87
CA ARG A 92 7.01 -8.84 0.71
C ARG A 92 6.26 -7.55 0.39
N ILE A 93 4.91 -7.60 0.38
CA ILE A 93 4.03 -6.51 -0.06
C ILE A 93 3.06 -6.17 1.06
N ALA A 94 3.22 -4.98 1.62
CA ALA A 94 2.26 -4.36 2.52
C ALA A 94 1.16 -3.64 1.73
N ILE A 95 -0.09 -3.75 2.18
CA ILE A 95 -1.23 -3.07 1.58
C ILE A 95 -1.94 -2.28 2.67
N ALA A 96 -1.88 -0.94 2.58
CA ALA A 96 -2.53 -0.04 3.52
C ALA A 96 -3.23 1.10 2.76
N ALA A 97 -4.54 1.19 2.89
CA ALA A 97 -5.33 2.24 2.26
C ALA A 97 -5.42 3.50 3.13
N MET A 98 -5.79 4.64 2.54
CA MET A 98 -6.04 5.89 3.27
C MET A 98 -7.25 5.78 4.21
N GLY A 99 -8.28 5.02 3.84
CA GLY A 99 -9.36 4.57 4.71
C GLY A 99 -9.32 3.05 4.83
N PHE A 100 -9.34 2.51 6.05
CA PHE A 100 -9.28 1.06 6.24
C PHE A 100 -10.64 0.38 6.08
N CYS A 101 -11.74 1.13 6.21
CA CYS A 101 -13.10 0.63 6.00
C CYS A 101 -13.67 1.11 4.66
N PHE A 102 -14.61 0.34 4.12
CA PHE A 102 -15.46 0.80 3.02
C PHE A 102 -16.26 2.03 3.47
N PRO A 103 -16.15 3.17 2.77
CA PRO A 103 -16.80 4.41 3.23
C PRO A 103 -18.30 4.48 2.93
N GLY A 104 -18.85 3.52 2.18
CA GLY A 104 -20.19 3.57 1.60
C GLY A 104 -20.18 4.12 0.18
N GLN A 105 -21.38 4.27 -0.39
CA GLN A 105 -21.60 4.79 -1.75
C GLN A 105 -22.52 6.00 -1.72
N ASP A 106 -22.39 6.85 -2.72
CA ASP A 106 -23.33 7.93 -2.99
C ASP A 106 -24.62 7.41 -3.64
N ALA A 107 -25.58 8.29 -3.87
CA ALA A 107 -26.86 7.96 -4.50
C ALA A 107 -26.72 7.43 -5.95
N LYS A 108 -25.54 7.60 -6.58
CA LYS A 108 -25.24 7.10 -7.93
C LYS A 108 -24.42 5.79 -7.91
N GLY A 109 -24.19 5.21 -6.73
CA GLY A 109 -23.41 3.99 -6.55
C GLY A 109 -21.90 4.20 -6.71
N ALA A 110 -21.38 5.42 -6.61
CA ALA A 110 -19.96 5.66 -6.57
C ALA A 110 -19.45 5.59 -5.13
N ASP A 111 -18.30 4.93 -4.92
CA ASP A 111 -17.69 4.85 -3.59
C ASP A 111 -17.35 6.25 -3.08
N LEU A 112 -17.71 6.51 -1.82
CA LEU A 112 -17.40 7.75 -1.13
C LEU A 112 -15.88 7.88 -0.90
N PRO A 113 -15.37 9.10 -0.66
CA PRO A 113 -13.96 9.32 -0.31
C PRO A 113 -13.55 8.54 0.95
N PRO A 114 -12.24 8.23 1.10
CA PRO A 114 -11.71 7.63 2.32
C PRO A 114 -12.09 8.43 3.56
N ARG A 115 -12.40 7.73 4.64
CA ARG A 115 -12.72 8.34 5.93
C ARG A 115 -11.50 9.05 6.50
N ARG A 116 -11.68 10.31 6.95
CA ARG A 116 -10.59 11.13 7.51
C ARG A 116 -10.12 10.64 8.87
N GLU A 117 -10.98 9.95 9.61
CA GLU A 117 -10.71 9.36 10.92
C GLU A 117 -9.48 8.47 10.88
N CYS A 118 -9.31 7.66 9.81
CA CYS A 118 -8.19 6.74 9.69
C CYS A 118 -6.83 7.47 9.67
N ALA A 119 -6.72 8.54 8.89
CA ALA A 119 -5.48 9.31 8.82
C ALA A 119 -5.14 9.96 10.18
N ARG A 120 -6.15 10.50 10.88
CA ARG A 120 -5.96 11.18 12.17
C ARG A 120 -5.57 10.24 13.31
N LEU A 121 -6.14 9.04 13.32
CA LEU A 121 -5.99 8.11 14.45
C LEU A 121 -4.83 7.14 14.26
N TRP A 122 -4.57 6.74 13.02
CA TRP A 122 -3.79 5.54 12.78
C TRP A 122 -2.56 5.73 11.90
N HIS A 123 -2.58 6.64 10.90
CA HIS A 123 -1.55 6.63 9.88
C HIS A 123 -0.17 6.95 10.42
N ASP A 124 -0.04 7.95 11.29
CA ASP A 124 1.28 8.31 11.84
C ASP A 124 1.85 7.17 12.69
N ARG A 125 1.00 6.54 13.53
CA ARG A 125 1.40 5.36 14.33
C ARG A 125 1.76 4.17 13.43
N LEU A 126 0.92 3.88 12.42
CA LEU A 126 1.13 2.76 11.51
C LEU A 126 2.41 2.93 10.68
N PHE A 127 2.58 4.10 10.05
CA PHE A 127 3.74 4.34 9.19
C PHE A 127 5.05 4.58 9.97
N ALA A 128 4.98 4.86 11.27
CA ALA A 128 6.15 4.84 12.16
C ALA A 128 6.54 3.41 12.59
N ALA A 129 5.55 2.50 12.72
CA ALA A 129 5.78 1.11 13.10
C ALA A 129 6.14 0.20 11.90
N LEU A 130 5.90 0.66 10.67
CA LEU A 130 6.25 -0.09 9.46
C LEU A 130 7.71 0.10 9.08
N PRO A 131 8.33 -0.89 8.41
CA PRO A 131 9.72 -0.79 7.98
C PRO A 131 9.89 0.29 6.91
N GLU A 132 11.13 0.69 6.66
CA GLU A 132 11.47 1.43 5.47
C GLU A 132 11.25 0.57 4.23
N PHE A 133 10.50 1.13 3.26
CA PHE A 133 10.17 0.43 2.03
C PHE A 133 11.15 0.74 0.92
N ASP A 134 11.57 -0.27 0.18
CA ASP A 134 12.33 -0.08 -1.07
C ASP A 134 11.45 0.62 -2.13
N LEU A 135 10.13 0.38 -2.08
CA LEU A 135 9.19 0.88 -3.07
C LEU A 135 7.84 1.24 -2.45
N ILE A 136 7.33 2.42 -2.79
CA ILE A 136 6.02 2.92 -2.36
C ILE A 136 5.16 3.24 -3.58
N LEU A 137 4.01 2.58 -3.69
CA LEU A 137 3.01 2.81 -4.73
C LEU A 137 1.86 3.63 -4.14
N THR A 138 1.66 4.85 -4.63
CA THR A 138 0.56 5.72 -4.20
C THR A 138 -0.55 5.71 -5.25
N ILE A 139 -1.65 4.99 -4.96
CA ILE A 139 -2.72 4.69 -5.91
C ILE A 139 -3.91 5.61 -5.71
N GLY A 140 -4.13 6.51 -6.66
CA GLY A 140 -5.21 7.50 -6.64
C GLY A 140 -4.93 8.72 -5.77
N ARG A 141 -5.68 9.79 -6.00
CA ARG A 141 -5.44 11.13 -5.43
C ARG A 141 -5.30 11.18 -3.91
N PRO A 142 -6.16 10.55 -3.09
CA PRO A 142 -5.99 10.59 -1.63
C PRO A 142 -4.65 10.03 -1.16
N ALA A 143 -4.22 8.87 -1.68
CA ALA A 143 -2.95 8.27 -1.33
C ALA A 143 -1.75 9.11 -1.83
N GLN A 144 -1.82 9.62 -3.07
CA GLN A 144 -0.82 10.53 -3.62
C GLN A 144 -0.66 11.78 -2.75
N ALA A 145 -1.77 12.45 -2.40
CA ALA A 145 -1.74 13.67 -1.62
C ALA A 145 -1.12 13.47 -0.22
N TYR A 146 -1.45 12.38 0.45
CA TYR A 146 -0.92 12.08 1.77
C TYR A 146 0.55 11.67 1.70
N HIS A 147 0.87 10.63 0.92
CA HIS A 147 2.21 10.04 0.93
C HIS A 147 3.27 10.93 0.29
N LEU A 148 2.96 11.62 -0.82
CA LEU A 148 3.93 12.56 -1.40
C LEU A 148 4.25 13.70 -0.44
N LYS A 149 3.26 14.24 0.28
CA LYS A 149 3.52 15.25 1.31
C LYS A 149 4.35 14.70 2.47
N ARG A 150 4.00 13.52 2.99
CA ARG A 150 4.74 12.85 4.08
C ARG A 150 6.20 12.59 3.72
N LEU A 151 6.47 12.31 2.45
CA LEU A 151 7.81 12.04 1.92
C LEU A 151 8.57 13.30 1.48
N GLY A 152 8.02 14.50 1.69
CA GLY A 152 8.64 15.76 1.26
C GLY A 152 8.48 16.06 -0.25
N LEU A 153 7.70 15.24 -0.97
CA LEU A 153 7.49 15.32 -2.42
C LEU A 153 6.21 16.06 -2.81
N GLY A 154 5.62 16.83 -1.88
CA GLY A 154 4.36 17.53 -2.10
C GLY A 154 4.39 18.53 -3.27
N HIS A 155 5.56 19.07 -3.60
CA HIS A 155 5.76 19.97 -4.75
C HIS A 155 5.59 19.27 -6.11
N LEU A 156 5.66 17.92 -6.17
CA LEU A 156 5.42 17.10 -7.36
C LEU A 156 3.95 16.68 -7.51
N LEU A 157 3.11 17.05 -6.55
CA LEU A 157 1.67 16.81 -6.59
C LEU A 157 1.01 17.81 -7.54
N GLY A 158 0.67 17.38 -8.73
CA GLY A 158 -0.02 18.22 -9.71
C GLY A 158 -1.47 18.54 -9.31
N THR A 159 -2.10 19.50 -10.00
CA THR A 159 -3.49 19.93 -9.78
C THR A 159 -4.49 18.80 -10.11
N GLY A 160 -4.13 17.88 -11.01
CA GLY A 160 -4.94 16.74 -11.43
C GLY A 160 -4.20 15.42 -11.44
N LEU A 161 -4.93 14.33 -11.70
CA LEU A 161 -4.37 12.98 -11.81
C LEU A 161 -3.26 12.91 -12.84
N THR A 162 -3.50 13.41 -14.05
CA THR A 162 -2.56 13.32 -15.17
C THR A 162 -1.23 13.98 -14.84
N GLN A 163 -1.25 15.20 -14.29
CA GLN A 163 -0.02 15.91 -13.95
C GLN A 163 0.79 15.17 -12.87
N THR A 164 0.11 14.67 -11.83
CA THR A 164 0.77 13.92 -10.76
C THR A 164 1.41 12.62 -11.29
N VAL A 165 0.67 11.88 -12.13
CA VAL A 165 1.22 10.63 -12.70
C VAL A 165 2.31 10.92 -13.73
N ALA A 166 2.19 11.97 -14.54
CA ALA A 166 3.21 12.35 -15.52
C ALA A 166 4.55 12.76 -14.89
N SER A 167 4.54 13.24 -13.64
CA SER A 167 5.76 13.54 -12.87
C SER A 167 6.50 12.30 -12.36
N TRP A 168 6.11 11.09 -12.76
CA TRP A 168 6.61 9.84 -12.18
C TRP A 168 8.13 9.69 -12.20
N ARG A 169 8.82 10.17 -13.25
CA ARG A 169 10.29 10.11 -13.33
C ARG A 169 10.93 10.93 -12.21
N GLN A 170 10.41 12.13 -11.95
CA GLN A 170 10.87 13.02 -10.88
C GLN A 170 10.55 12.43 -9.51
N VAL A 171 9.33 11.92 -9.32
CA VAL A 171 8.90 11.26 -8.08
C VAL A 171 9.78 10.03 -7.79
N ARG A 172 10.02 9.17 -8.79
CA ARG A 172 10.88 7.98 -8.68
C ARG A 172 12.33 8.33 -8.31
N ALA A 173 12.87 9.38 -8.91
CA ALA A 173 14.26 9.79 -8.72
C ALA A 173 14.51 10.64 -7.46
N SER A 174 13.45 11.09 -6.77
CA SER A 174 13.56 12.06 -5.68
C SER A 174 14.20 11.51 -4.40
N ARG A 175 14.32 10.19 -4.26
CA ARG A 175 14.92 9.52 -3.10
C ARG A 175 15.89 8.44 -3.57
N ASN A 176 17.00 8.32 -2.88
CA ASN A 176 18.04 7.34 -3.24
C ASN A 176 17.71 5.93 -2.70
N ASP A 177 17.04 5.87 -1.56
CA ASP A 177 16.76 4.67 -0.76
C ASP A 177 15.37 4.07 -1.04
N THR A 178 14.40 4.88 -1.44
CA THR A 178 13.02 4.48 -1.66
C THR A 178 12.53 4.94 -3.03
N ARG A 179 12.09 4.02 -3.89
CA ARG A 179 11.41 4.38 -5.14
C ARG A 179 9.95 4.69 -4.86
N VAL A 180 9.43 5.77 -5.41
CA VAL A 180 8.03 6.17 -5.24
C VAL A 180 7.35 6.29 -6.60
N TYR A 181 6.14 5.74 -6.72
CA TYR A 181 5.32 5.84 -7.93
C TYR A 181 3.93 6.36 -7.60
N ALA A 182 3.51 7.36 -8.34
CA ALA A 182 2.13 7.83 -8.35
C ALA A 182 1.36 7.13 -9.48
N LEU A 183 0.35 6.35 -9.15
CA LEU A 183 -0.43 5.56 -10.11
C LEU A 183 -1.90 6.02 -10.14
N PRO A 184 -2.59 5.95 -11.30
CA PRO A 184 -4.04 6.07 -11.33
C PRO A 184 -4.68 4.90 -10.59
N HIS A 185 -5.92 5.05 -10.12
CA HIS A 185 -6.64 3.91 -9.58
C HIS A 185 -6.90 2.87 -10.70
N PRO A 186 -6.64 1.57 -10.49
CA PRO A 186 -6.76 0.54 -11.53
C PRO A 186 -8.21 0.16 -11.89
N SER A 187 -9.21 0.93 -11.47
CA SER A 187 -10.60 0.68 -11.80
C SER A 187 -10.90 0.89 -13.29
N TRP A 188 -11.98 0.29 -13.78
CA TRP A 188 -12.46 0.45 -15.13
C TRP A 188 -12.76 1.91 -15.49
N ARG A 189 -13.11 2.75 -14.51
CA ARG A 189 -13.38 4.19 -14.71
C ARG A 189 -12.20 4.94 -15.31
N ASN A 190 -10.98 4.46 -15.10
CA ASN A 190 -9.76 5.05 -15.66
C ASN A 190 -9.36 4.46 -17.04
N THR A 191 -10.18 3.58 -17.64
CA THR A 191 -9.86 3.02 -18.97
C THR A 191 -9.78 4.10 -20.06
N GLY A 192 -10.66 5.13 -20.01
CA GLY A 192 -10.57 6.28 -20.91
C GLY A 192 -9.32 7.13 -20.68
N TRP A 193 -8.87 7.25 -19.43
CA TRP A 193 -7.61 7.93 -19.09
C TRP A 193 -6.41 7.18 -19.65
N LEU A 194 -6.35 5.85 -19.50
CA LEU A 194 -5.28 5.02 -20.04
C LEU A 194 -5.16 5.15 -21.56
N LYS A 195 -6.29 5.12 -22.28
CA LYS A 195 -6.28 5.34 -23.73
C LYS A 195 -5.72 6.70 -24.16
N LYS A 196 -5.94 7.73 -23.36
CA LYS A 196 -5.43 9.10 -23.61
C LYS A 196 -3.96 9.29 -23.17
N ASN A 197 -3.43 8.38 -22.39
CA ASN A 197 -2.07 8.46 -21.83
C ASN A 197 -1.30 7.15 -22.07
N PRO A 198 -1.02 6.79 -23.34
CA PRO A 198 -0.37 5.51 -23.69
C PRO A 198 1.04 5.38 -23.10
N TRP A 199 1.71 6.50 -22.82
CA TRP A 199 3.01 6.54 -22.15
C TRP A 199 2.99 5.85 -20.77
N PHE A 200 1.83 5.78 -20.12
CA PHE A 200 1.70 5.09 -18.83
C PHE A 200 2.07 3.60 -18.97
N GLU A 201 1.53 2.94 -19.97
CA GLU A 201 1.82 1.52 -20.22
C GLU A 201 3.16 1.31 -20.95
N ALA A 202 3.53 2.24 -21.83
CA ALA A 202 4.75 2.11 -22.64
C ALA A 202 6.03 2.47 -21.89
N ASP A 203 5.98 3.49 -21.01
CA ASP A 203 7.19 4.02 -20.37
C ASP A 203 7.22 3.73 -18.85
N LEU A 204 6.09 3.99 -18.14
CA LEU A 204 6.09 3.90 -16.69
C LEU A 204 6.05 2.45 -16.22
N LEU A 205 5.16 1.61 -16.79
CA LEU A 205 5.00 0.25 -16.30
C LEU A 205 6.26 -0.62 -16.44
N PRO A 206 7.06 -0.57 -17.51
CA PRO A 206 8.31 -1.32 -17.59
C PRO A 206 9.30 -0.96 -16.47
N GLU A 207 9.47 0.32 -16.17
CA GLU A 207 10.33 0.79 -15.07
C GLU A 207 9.81 0.36 -13.70
N LEU A 208 8.50 0.47 -13.50
CA LEU A 208 7.85 0.00 -12.28
C LEU A 208 8.06 -1.51 -12.06
N GLN A 209 7.86 -2.31 -13.10
CA GLN A 209 8.05 -3.77 -13.02
C GLN A 209 9.50 -4.14 -12.75
N ALA A 210 10.46 -3.44 -13.34
CA ALA A 210 11.87 -3.64 -13.07
C ALA A 210 12.24 -3.32 -11.61
N ASP A 211 11.74 -2.20 -11.06
CA ASP A 211 11.99 -1.83 -9.67
C ASP A 211 11.32 -2.82 -8.68
N ILE A 212 10.12 -3.32 -9.01
CA ILE A 212 9.43 -4.35 -8.21
C ILE A 212 10.23 -5.65 -8.20
N ALA A 213 10.65 -6.13 -9.37
CA ALA A 213 11.46 -7.34 -9.47
C ALA A 213 12.75 -7.22 -8.65
N ALA A 214 13.47 -6.10 -8.78
CA ALA A 214 14.69 -5.84 -8.02
C ALA A 214 14.46 -5.83 -6.49
N SER A 215 13.35 -5.25 -6.02
CA SER A 215 13.00 -5.25 -4.59
C SER A 215 12.66 -6.66 -4.08
N LEU A 216 11.88 -7.44 -4.86
CA LEU A 216 11.51 -8.81 -4.51
C LEU A 216 12.74 -9.74 -4.45
N ASP A 217 13.66 -9.62 -5.42
CA ASP A 217 14.92 -10.40 -5.44
C ASP A 217 15.83 -10.05 -4.26
N ARG A 218 15.86 -8.77 -3.85
CA ARG A 218 16.63 -8.33 -2.67
C ARG A 218 16.08 -8.96 -1.40
N ALA A 219 14.76 -8.99 -1.24
CA ALA A 219 14.09 -9.62 -0.11
C ALA A 219 14.43 -11.12 -0.01
N GLU A 220 14.45 -11.84 -1.14
CA GLU A 220 14.83 -13.27 -1.16
C GLU A 220 16.29 -13.51 -0.78
N ARG A 221 17.20 -12.67 -1.24
CA ARG A 221 18.62 -12.77 -0.86
C ARG A 221 18.86 -12.59 0.63
N VAL A 222 18.16 -11.62 1.25
CA VAL A 222 18.25 -11.38 2.70
C VAL A 222 17.72 -12.58 3.50
N CYS A 223 16.60 -13.18 3.07
CA CYS A 223 16.05 -14.38 3.72
C CYS A 223 17.01 -15.58 3.60
N LYS A 224 17.56 -15.84 2.42
CA LYS A 224 18.51 -16.95 2.21
C LYS A 224 19.85 -16.76 2.94
N GLY A 225 20.31 -15.53 3.10
CA GLY A 225 21.52 -15.19 3.86
C GLY A 225 21.36 -15.46 5.36
N ARG A 226 20.19 -15.18 5.94
CA ARG A 226 19.87 -15.49 7.34
C ARG A 226 19.83 -16.99 7.61
N ASP A 227 19.20 -17.77 6.75
CA ASP A 227 19.08 -19.23 6.86
C ASP A 227 20.44 -19.96 6.82
N LYS A 228 21.44 -19.40 6.13
CA LYS A 228 22.82 -19.91 6.14
C LYS A 228 23.58 -19.57 7.44
N SER A 229 23.41 -18.34 7.94
CA SER A 229 24.04 -17.91 9.19
C SER A 229 23.55 -18.72 10.40
N ASP A 230 22.25 -19.03 10.46
CA ASP A 230 21.65 -19.81 11.55
C ASP A 230 22.06 -21.27 11.52
N ARG A 231 22.40 -21.85 10.35
CA ARG A 231 22.93 -23.23 10.22
C ARG A 231 24.41 -23.34 10.60
N GLU A 232 25.21 -22.31 10.34
CA GLU A 232 26.63 -22.30 10.70
C GLU A 232 26.86 -22.08 12.21
N THR A 233 25.94 -21.44 12.91
CA THR A 233 26.00 -21.23 14.38
C THR A 233 25.46 -22.42 15.17
N ALA A 234 24.80 -23.39 14.54
CA ALA A 234 24.20 -24.57 15.19
C ALA A 234 25.16 -25.78 15.33
N THR A 235 26.44 -25.64 15.03
CA THR A 235 27.42 -26.72 15.30
C THR A 235 27.84 -26.69 16.77
N TRP A 236 27.21 -27.55 17.59
CA TRP A 236 27.61 -27.83 18.97
C TRP A 236 28.97 -28.51 18.97
N PRO A 237 29.93 -28.12 19.84
CA PRO A 237 31.13 -28.89 20.07
C PRO A 237 30.75 -30.22 20.74
N LYS A 238 31.38 -31.31 20.27
CA LYS A 238 31.26 -32.64 20.85
C LYS A 238 31.95 -32.72 22.21
#